data_cc31b00fc0ebc89ebaf0c366199612e7
#
_entry.id   cc31b00fc0ebc89ebaf0c366199612e7
#
_cell.length_a   1.000
_cell.length_b   1.000
_cell.length_c   1.000
_cell.angle_alpha   90.00
_cell.angle_beta   90.00
_cell.angle_gamma   90.00
#
_symmetry.space_group_name_H-M   'P 1'
#
loop_
_entity.id
_entity.type
_entity.pdbx_description
1 polymer ?
#
loop_
_entity_poly.entity_id
_entity_poly.type
_entity_poly.pdbx_seq_one_letter_code
_entity_poly.pdbx_strand_id
1 'polypeptide(L)'
;SEMCIRDRYHDDDAMWNHAENALREVLTELGIHFTEEIGEAAFYGPKLDVNVKPAVGAEYTLSTCQLDFCLPAKFHLTYVDKDGTEKTPVVLHRAILGSLDRFMAYLIEETKGKFPTWLAPTQVKVLPVSEKTLDYAEGVTEKLVEAGVRVVLDDDNQKIGYKIREAQQVDRVPYMLVLGAKEAEAGNISVRDRKGETTTMELDAFIAKVTAEIRNRSL
;
A
#
# COMPACT_ATOMS: atom_id res chain seq x y z
N SER A 1 -12.33 10.56 9.45
CA SER A 1 -11.75 10.10 10.73
C SER A 1 -12.80 10.20 11.82
N GLU A 2 -12.81 9.25 12.74
CA GLU A 2 -13.71 9.20 13.88
C GLU A 2 -12.91 9.28 15.17
N MET A 3 -13.31 10.19 16.05
CA MET A 3 -12.82 10.25 17.42
C MET A 3 -13.85 9.58 18.32
N CYS A 4 -13.51 8.42 18.86
CA CYS A 4 -14.41 7.65 19.71
C CYS A 4 -14.19 8.06 21.16
N ILE A 5 -15.24 8.59 21.78
CA ILE A 5 -15.25 9.09 23.15
C ILE A 5 -16.03 8.17 24.07
N ARG A 6 -15.86 8.36 25.36
CA ARG A 6 -16.17 7.40 26.42
C ARG A 6 -17.58 6.82 26.39
N ASP A 7 -17.62 5.55 26.82
CA ASP A 7 -18.76 4.90 27.47
C ASP A 7 -18.24 4.20 28.73
N ARG A 8 -18.57 4.67 29.89
CA ARG A 8 -18.58 4.13 31.27
C ARG A 8 -17.56 3.04 31.73
N TYR A 9 -16.35 2.95 31.16
CA TYR A 9 -15.45 1.80 31.42
C TYR A 9 -14.43 2.01 32.54
N HIS A 10 -13.85 3.19 32.68
CA HIS A 10 -12.88 3.51 33.73
C HIS A 10 -13.36 4.76 34.47
N ASP A 11 -13.43 4.67 35.79
CA ASP A 11 -14.00 5.71 36.65
C ASP A 11 -12.96 6.81 36.97
N ASP A 12 -12.52 7.54 35.94
CA ASP A 12 -11.64 8.69 36.03
C ASP A 12 -12.06 9.78 35.03
N ASP A 13 -13.09 10.52 35.40
CA ASP A 13 -13.64 11.57 34.55
C ASP A 13 -12.61 12.65 34.17
N ALA A 14 -11.70 12.97 35.05
CA ALA A 14 -10.69 13.99 34.80
C ALA A 14 -9.71 13.55 33.70
N MET A 15 -9.23 12.31 33.77
CA MET A 15 -8.32 11.75 32.78
C MET A 15 -9.02 11.58 31.42
N TRP A 16 -10.27 11.12 31.43
CA TRP A 16 -11.08 11.02 30.20
C TRP A 16 -11.24 12.38 29.52
N ASN A 17 -11.68 13.40 30.26
CA ASN A 17 -11.84 14.74 29.71
C ASN A 17 -10.52 15.31 29.16
N HIS A 18 -9.42 15.08 29.87
CA HIS A 18 -8.10 15.53 29.43
C HIS A 18 -7.67 14.84 28.12
N ALA A 19 -7.82 13.51 28.04
CA ALA A 19 -7.45 12.72 26.89
C ALA A 19 -8.31 13.04 25.64
N GLU A 20 -9.63 13.18 25.82
CA GLU A 20 -10.54 13.55 24.73
C GLU A 20 -10.24 14.96 24.20
N ASN A 21 -9.98 15.92 25.10
CA ASN A 21 -9.62 17.29 24.70
C ASN A 21 -8.28 17.32 23.97
N ALA A 22 -7.28 16.58 24.44
CA ALA A 22 -5.98 16.50 23.77
C ALA A 22 -6.11 15.95 22.34
N LEU A 23 -6.90 14.89 22.12
CA LEU A 23 -7.18 14.36 20.78
C LEU A 23 -7.87 15.40 19.90
N ARG A 24 -8.89 16.08 20.44
CA ARG A 24 -9.63 17.11 19.69
C ARG A 24 -8.74 18.27 19.30
N GLU A 25 -7.91 18.77 20.21
CA GLU A 25 -6.94 19.83 19.95
C GLU A 25 -5.97 19.45 18.83
N VAL A 26 -5.33 18.28 18.93
CA VAL A 26 -4.38 17.79 17.91
C VAL A 26 -5.03 17.64 16.54
N LEU A 27 -6.23 17.06 16.46
CA LEU A 27 -6.94 16.90 15.18
C LEU A 27 -7.31 18.25 14.56
N THR A 28 -7.70 19.22 15.40
CA THR A 28 -8.01 20.58 14.99
C THR A 28 -6.76 21.31 14.48
N GLU A 29 -5.64 21.24 15.20
CA GLU A 29 -4.37 21.85 14.79
C GLU A 29 -3.85 21.28 13.48
N LEU A 30 -4.04 19.98 13.25
CA LEU A 30 -3.65 19.31 11.99
C LEU A 30 -4.62 19.57 10.84
N GLY A 31 -5.76 20.23 11.09
CA GLY A 31 -6.78 20.49 10.10
C GLY A 31 -7.48 19.22 9.59
N ILE A 32 -7.52 18.17 10.39
CA ILE A 32 -8.15 16.89 10.05
C ILE A 32 -9.64 16.98 10.37
N HIS A 33 -10.48 16.73 9.36
CA HIS A 33 -11.92 16.59 9.57
C HIS A 33 -12.22 15.27 10.28
N PHE A 34 -12.99 15.33 11.36
CA PHE A 34 -13.39 14.18 12.14
C PHE A 34 -14.82 14.32 12.67
N THR A 35 -15.45 13.20 12.99
CA THR A 35 -16.71 13.09 13.73
C THR A 35 -16.41 12.58 15.13
N GLU A 36 -17.27 12.92 16.09
CA GLU A 36 -17.18 12.40 17.47
C GLU A 36 -18.26 11.34 17.65
N GLU A 37 -17.83 10.11 17.94
CA GLU A 37 -18.72 8.97 18.17
C GLU A 37 -18.75 8.61 19.65
N ILE A 38 -19.91 8.85 20.26
CA ILE A 38 -20.13 8.62 21.70
C ILE A 38 -20.41 7.12 21.93
N GLY A 39 -19.69 6.53 22.89
CA GLY A 39 -19.90 5.13 23.26
C GLY A 39 -19.04 4.13 22.50
N GLU A 40 -18.21 4.59 21.53
CA GLU A 40 -17.37 3.74 20.71
C GLU A 40 -15.89 3.68 21.18
N ALA A 41 -15.57 4.32 22.31
CA ALA A 41 -14.22 4.30 22.88
C ALA A 41 -13.84 2.88 23.37
N ALA A 42 -12.53 2.63 23.47
CA ALA A 42 -12.03 1.46 24.18
C ALA A 42 -12.26 1.61 25.70
N PHE A 43 -12.36 0.50 26.43
CA PHE A 43 -12.57 0.55 27.89
C PHE A 43 -11.39 1.20 28.65
N TYR A 44 -10.23 1.29 28.03
CA TYR A 44 -8.98 1.82 28.59
C TYR A 44 -8.67 3.26 28.20
N GLY A 45 -9.47 3.86 27.31
CA GLY A 45 -9.27 5.24 26.90
C GLY A 45 -9.92 5.58 25.54
N PRO A 46 -9.91 6.87 25.18
CA PRO A 46 -10.43 7.32 23.89
C PRO A 46 -9.52 6.89 22.74
N LYS A 47 -10.07 6.82 21.55
CA LYS A 47 -9.35 6.42 20.33
C LYS A 47 -9.68 7.32 19.14
N LEU A 48 -8.73 7.40 18.23
CA LEU A 48 -8.90 7.95 16.90
C LEU A 48 -8.88 6.79 15.90
N ASP A 49 -9.95 6.64 15.15
CA ASP A 49 -10.09 5.65 14.08
C ASP A 49 -10.07 6.33 12.73
N VAL A 50 -9.34 5.75 11.79
CA VAL A 50 -9.35 6.15 10.38
C VAL A 50 -10.10 5.08 9.61
N ASN A 51 -11.32 5.44 9.21
CA ASN A 51 -12.21 4.55 8.48
C ASN A 51 -12.02 4.68 6.98
N VAL A 52 -12.18 3.58 6.29
CA VAL A 52 -12.20 3.51 4.84
C VAL A 52 -13.52 2.90 4.37
N LYS A 53 -14.01 3.43 3.26
CA LYS A 53 -15.21 2.91 2.60
C LYS A 53 -14.79 2.25 1.30
N PRO A 54 -14.73 0.91 1.24
CA PRO A 54 -14.41 0.19 0.03
C PRO A 54 -15.48 0.40 -1.03
N ALA A 55 -15.16 0.04 -2.29
CA ALA A 55 -16.11 0.13 -3.40
C ALA A 55 -17.35 -0.78 -3.19
N VAL A 56 -17.16 -1.88 -2.49
CA VAL A 56 -18.21 -2.84 -2.12
C VAL A 56 -18.10 -3.16 -0.63
N GLY A 57 -19.22 -3.06 0.08
CA GLY A 57 -19.27 -3.41 1.50
C GLY A 57 -19.45 -2.22 2.44
N ALA A 58 -19.38 -2.51 3.72
CA ALA A 58 -19.51 -1.53 4.80
C ALA A 58 -18.19 -0.84 5.08
N GLU A 59 -18.28 0.39 5.57
CA GLU A 59 -17.15 1.12 6.13
C GLU A 59 -16.52 0.34 7.28
N TYR A 60 -15.19 0.38 7.39
CA TYR A 60 -14.46 -0.25 8.48
C TYR A 60 -13.18 0.50 8.84
N THR A 61 -12.74 0.34 10.08
CA THR A 61 -11.51 0.94 10.59
C THR A 61 -10.29 0.27 9.97
N LEU A 62 -9.45 1.06 9.31
CA LEU A 62 -8.18 0.63 8.76
C LEU A 62 -7.01 0.92 9.69
N SER A 63 -7.01 2.09 10.30
CA SER A 63 -5.93 2.59 11.14
C SER A 63 -6.50 3.13 12.45
N THR A 64 -5.78 2.95 13.54
CA THR A 64 -6.21 3.43 14.84
C THR A 64 -5.06 3.98 15.67
N CYS A 65 -5.38 4.95 16.53
CA CYS A 65 -4.50 5.44 17.58
C CYS A 65 -5.32 5.50 18.87
N GLN A 66 -4.94 4.71 19.86
CA GLN A 66 -5.70 4.53 21.11
C GLN A 66 -4.87 5.00 22.30
N LEU A 67 -5.44 5.87 23.09
CA LEU A 67 -4.87 6.28 24.38
C LEU A 67 -5.23 5.23 25.44
N ASP A 68 -4.26 4.84 26.25
CA ASP A 68 -4.46 3.86 27.31
C ASP A 68 -3.83 4.38 28.61
N PHE A 69 -4.66 4.77 29.54
CA PHE A 69 -4.27 5.17 30.88
C PHE A 69 -4.72 4.16 31.97
N CYS A 70 -5.41 3.11 31.56
CA CYS A 70 -5.94 2.09 32.46
C CYS A 70 -4.96 0.91 32.67
N LEU A 71 -4.46 0.33 31.58
CA LEU A 71 -3.57 -0.84 31.67
C LEU A 71 -2.23 -0.52 32.34
N PRO A 72 -1.57 0.62 32.06
CA PRO A 72 -0.36 0.97 32.79
C PRO A 72 -0.53 1.02 34.31
N ALA A 73 -1.65 1.57 34.78
CA ALA A 73 -1.97 1.60 36.21
C ALA A 73 -2.20 0.18 36.77
N LYS A 74 -2.95 -0.67 36.04
CA LYS A 74 -3.21 -2.08 36.45
C LYS A 74 -1.96 -2.92 36.51
N PHE A 75 -0.98 -2.69 35.62
CA PHE A 75 0.30 -3.38 35.60
C PHE A 75 1.38 -2.72 36.46
N HIS A 76 1.03 -1.65 37.19
CA HIS A 76 1.96 -0.89 38.03
C HIS A 76 3.21 -0.42 37.26
N LEU A 77 2.99 0.01 36.01
CA LEU A 77 4.09 0.58 35.21
C LEU A 77 4.42 1.98 35.72
N THR A 78 5.70 2.25 35.94
CA THR A 78 6.18 3.56 36.38
C THR A 78 7.33 4.05 35.50
N TYR A 79 7.52 5.37 35.44
CA TYR A 79 8.69 6.01 34.89
C TYR A 79 9.12 7.14 35.85
N VAL A 80 10.41 7.48 35.81
CA VAL A 80 10.94 8.61 36.58
C VAL A 80 10.80 9.87 35.75
N ASP A 81 10.00 10.82 36.25
CA ASP A 81 9.79 12.11 35.60
C ASP A 81 10.97 13.08 35.85
N LYS A 82 10.97 14.22 35.16
CA LYS A 82 12.00 15.26 35.26
C LYS A 82 12.21 15.80 36.69
N ASP A 83 11.18 15.74 37.53
CA ASP A 83 11.21 16.13 38.93
C ASP A 83 11.77 15.04 39.87
N GLY A 84 12.16 13.89 39.33
CA GLY A 84 12.71 12.75 40.07
C GLY A 84 11.64 11.88 40.74
N THR A 85 10.35 12.15 40.51
CA THR A 85 9.23 11.34 41.05
C THR A 85 8.85 10.23 40.10
N GLU A 86 8.36 9.12 40.63
CA GLU A 86 7.77 8.05 39.86
C GLU A 86 6.31 8.41 39.48
N LYS A 87 6.00 8.25 38.18
CA LYS A 87 4.66 8.48 37.64
C LYS A 87 4.22 7.33 36.77
N THR A 88 2.91 7.10 36.69
CA THR A 88 2.33 6.13 35.78
C THR A 88 2.31 6.68 34.34
N PRO A 89 2.84 5.97 33.35
CA PRO A 89 2.79 6.42 31.95
C PRO A 89 1.39 6.30 31.36
N VAL A 90 1.14 7.07 30.31
CA VAL A 90 0.06 6.80 29.34
C VAL A 90 0.65 6.06 28.16
N VAL A 91 0.01 5.00 27.69
CA VAL A 91 0.45 4.21 26.54
C VAL A 91 -0.36 4.59 25.32
N LEU A 92 0.30 4.70 24.19
CA LEU A 92 -0.33 4.87 22.88
C LEU A 92 -0.25 3.56 22.10
N HIS A 93 -1.42 2.96 21.84
CA HIS A 93 -1.53 1.83 20.93
C HIS A 93 -1.75 2.37 19.52
N ARG A 94 -0.87 2.04 18.60
CA ARG A 94 -0.92 2.53 17.22
C ARG A 94 -0.91 1.38 16.21
N ALA A 95 -1.99 1.24 15.45
CA ALA A 95 -2.03 0.39 14.27
C ALA A 95 -2.09 1.29 13.01
N ILE A 96 -1.06 1.25 12.17
CA ILE A 96 -0.97 2.12 10.98
C ILE A 96 -1.82 1.57 9.84
N LEU A 97 -1.75 0.27 9.59
CA LEU A 97 -2.44 -0.41 8.50
C LEU A 97 -3.47 -1.45 8.98
N GLY A 98 -3.73 -1.52 10.28
CA GLY A 98 -4.54 -2.58 10.85
C GLY A 98 -3.92 -3.96 10.66
N SER A 99 -4.68 -4.95 10.22
CA SER A 99 -4.13 -6.23 9.80
C SER A 99 -3.68 -6.18 8.35
N LEU A 100 -2.54 -6.83 8.05
CA LEU A 100 -1.98 -6.88 6.70
C LEU A 100 -2.97 -7.46 5.68
N ASP A 101 -3.65 -8.55 6.04
CA ASP A 101 -4.61 -9.23 5.16
C ASP A 101 -5.78 -8.31 4.77
N ARG A 102 -6.33 -7.59 5.76
CA ARG A 102 -7.43 -6.64 5.53
C ARG A 102 -6.99 -5.47 4.67
N PHE A 103 -5.79 -4.95 4.93
CA PHE A 103 -5.22 -3.86 4.13
C PHE A 103 -4.95 -4.30 2.68
N MET A 104 -4.41 -5.50 2.48
CA MET A 104 -4.20 -6.07 1.15
C MET A 104 -5.53 -6.26 0.40
N ALA A 105 -6.56 -6.77 1.07
CA ALA A 105 -7.88 -6.91 0.48
C ALA A 105 -8.44 -5.56 0.02
N TYR A 106 -8.32 -4.52 0.87
CA TYR A 106 -8.71 -3.15 0.52
C TYR A 106 -7.96 -2.63 -0.71
N LEU A 107 -6.63 -2.80 -0.76
CA LEU A 107 -5.83 -2.35 -1.90
C LEU A 107 -6.21 -3.06 -3.21
N ILE A 108 -6.45 -4.37 -3.15
CA ILE A 108 -6.88 -5.15 -4.33
C ILE A 108 -8.23 -4.64 -4.84
N GLU A 109 -9.16 -4.39 -3.93
CA GLU A 109 -10.49 -3.90 -4.27
C GLU A 109 -10.44 -2.49 -4.85
N GLU A 110 -9.75 -1.56 -4.19
CA GLU A 110 -9.63 -0.15 -4.60
C GLU A 110 -8.94 -0.02 -5.96
N THR A 111 -7.86 -0.73 -6.18
CA THR A 111 -7.13 -0.72 -7.45
C THR A 111 -7.73 -1.63 -8.51
N LYS A 112 -8.71 -2.46 -8.15
CA LYS A 112 -9.23 -3.55 -9.00
C LYS A 112 -8.10 -4.46 -9.49
N GLY A 113 -7.08 -4.66 -8.65
CA GLY A 113 -5.87 -5.42 -8.97
C GLY A 113 -4.89 -4.73 -9.94
N LYS A 114 -5.15 -3.49 -10.34
CA LYS A 114 -4.25 -2.69 -11.19
C LYS A 114 -3.31 -1.86 -10.31
N PHE A 115 -2.45 -2.52 -9.57
CA PHE A 115 -1.52 -1.83 -8.68
C PHE A 115 -0.61 -0.84 -9.41
N PRO A 116 -0.22 0.28 -8.79
CA PRO A 116 0.88 1.11 -9.30
C PRO A 116 2.14 0.27 -9.53
N THR A 117 3.00 0.71 -10.44
CA THR A 117 4.19 -0.06 -10.86
C THR A 117 5.03 -0.51 -9.66
N TRP A 118 5.23 0.34 -8.67
CA TRP A 118 6.04 0.05 -7.49
C TRP A 118 5.44 -1.03 -6.56
N LEU A 119 4.10 -1.19 -6.55
CA LEU A 119 3.37 -2.21 -5.77
C LEU A 119 3.07 -3.49 -6.56
N ALA A 120 3.06 -3.44 -7.89
CA ALA A 120 2.67 -4.57 -8.71
C ALA A 120 3.56 -5.80 -8.43
N PRO A 121 2.99 -7.00 -8.16
CA PRO A 121 3.79 -8.22 -7.97
C PRO A 121 4.67 -8.54 -9.17
N THR A 122 4.13 -8.42 -10.37
CA THR A 122 4.84 -8.43 -11.65
C THR A 122 4.76 -7.04 -12.24
N GLN A 123 5.91 -6.38 -12.42
CA GLN A 123 5.98 -5.00 -12.93
C GLN A 123 6.06 -4.97 -14.45
N VAL A 124 6.74 -5.94 -15.01
CA VAL A 124 6.93 -6.09 -16.45
C VAL A 124 6.73 -7.55 -16.85
N LYS A 125 5.99 -7.80 -17.92
CA LYS A 125 5.88 -9.12 -18.55
C LYS A 125 6.52 -9.07 -19.94
N VAL A 126 7.50 -9.91 -20.17
CA VAL A 126 8.21 -9.99 -21.46
C VAL A 126 7.54 -11.06 -22.32
N LEU A 127 7.10 -10.68 -23.51
CA LEU A 127 6.29 -11.49 -24.40
C LEU A 127 6.99 -11.70 -25.74
N PRO A 128 7.83 -12.75 -25.91
CA PRO A 128 8.37 -13.11 -27.21
C PRO A 128 7.24 -13.52 -28.17
N VAL A 129 7.30 -13.02 -29.39
CA VAL A 129 6.31 -13.31 -30.44
C VAL A 129 6.47 -14.73 -31.00
N SER A 130 7.68 -15.26 -30.99
CA SER A 130 8.02 -16.60 -31.47
C SER A 130 9.26 -17.13 -30.76
N GLU A 131 9.51 -18.45 -30.89
CA GLU A 131 10.71 -19.09 -30.37
C GLU A 131 12.02 -18.43 -30.89
N LYS A 132 12.00 -17.88 -32.12
CA LYS A 132 13.17 -17.20 -32.72
C LYS A 132 13.59 -15.94 -31.96
N THR A 133 12.69 -15.36 -31.16
CA THR A 133 12.95 -14.15 -30.39
C THR A 133 13.12 -14.44 -28.90
N LEU A 134 13.19 -15.73 -28.53
CA LEU A 134 13.28 -16.13 -27.12
C LEU A 134 14.64 -15.71 -26.53
N ASP A 135 15.75 -16.01 -27.20
CA ASP A 135 17.10 -15.62 -26.72
C ASP A 135 17.23 -14.11 -26.49
N TYR A 136 16.62 -13.31 -27.37
CA TYR A 136 16.59 -11.86 -27.21
C TYR A 136 15.74 -11.45 -26.00
N ALA A 137 14.59 -12.11 -25.83
CA ALA A 137 13.68 -11.85 -24.70
C ALA A 137 14.30 -12.25 -23.36
N GLU A 138 15.08 -13.33 -23.32
CA GLU A 138 15.86 -13.74 -22.14
C GLU A 138 16.88 -12.67 -21.77
N GLY A 139 17.68 -12.19 -22.72
CA GLY A 139 18.65 -11.12 -22.47
C GLY A 139 18.02 -9.81 -22.00
N VAL A 140 16.83 -9.45 -22.51
CA VAL A 140 16.05 -8.30 -22.03
C VAL A 140 15.57 -8.54 -20.59
N THR A 141 15.10 -9.76 -20.29
CA THR A 141 14.63 -10.15 -18.97
C THR A 141 15.75 -10.09 -17.93
N GLU A 142 16.94 -10.63 -18.25
CA GLU A 142 18.10 -10.59 -17.37
C GLU A 142 18.48 -9.16 -16.97
N LYS A 143 18.56 -8.24 -17.94
CA LYS A 143 18.86 -6.83 -17.66
C LYS A 143 17.82 -6.15 -16.77
N LEU A 144 16.54 -6.49 -16.91
CA LEU A 144 15.48 -6.00 -16.04
C LEU A 144 15.61 -6.56 -14.62
N VAL A 145 15.95 -7.84 -14.47
CA VAL A 145 16.23 -8.47 -13.17
C VAL A 145 17.41 -7.80 -12.48
N GLU A 146 18.52 -7.59 -13.21
CA GLU A 146 19.71 -6.88 -12.69
C GLU A 146 19.39 -5.46 -12.23
N ALA A 147 18.46 -4.79 -12.90
CA ALA A 147 17.97 -3.46 -12.51
C ALA A 147 16.99 -3.48 -11.31
N GLY A 148 16.69 -4.66 -10.75
CA GLY A 148 15.78 -4.81 -9.61
C GLY A 148 14.30 -4.74 -9.95
N VAL A 149 13.92 -4.93 -11.22
CA VAL A 149 12.54 -4.96 -11.68
C VAL A 149 11.96 -6.37 -11.49
N ARG A 150 10.75 -6.47 -10.95
CA ARG A 150 10.00 -7.74 -10.89
C ARG A 150 9.43 -8.06 -12.26
N VAL A 151 10.12 -8.92 -13.00
CA VAL A 151 9.80 -9.27 -14.37
C VAL A 151 9.48 -10.76 -14.51
N VAL A 152 8.58 -11.07 -15.42
CA VAL A 152 8.22 -12.44 -15.82
C VAL A 152 8.39 -12.56 -17.33
N LEU A 153 9.16 -13.55 -17.76
CA LEU A 153 9.23 -13.98 -19.16
C LEU A 153 8.10 -14.99 -19.41
N ASP A 154 7.29 -14.73 -20.41
CA ASP A 154 6.22 -15.63 -20.86
C ASP A 154 6.73 -16.41 -22.09
N ASP A 155 7.36 -17.53 -21.84
CA ASP A 155 7.92 -18.45 -22.86
C ASP A 155 6.92 -19.51 -23.33
N ASP A 156 5.67 -19.47 -22.85
CA ASP A 156 4.63 -20.39 -23.27
C ASP A 156 4.41 -20.37 -24.78
N ASN A 157 4.16 -21.53 -25.38
CA ASN A 157 3.87 -21.67 -26.79
C ASN A 157 2.41 -21.29 -27.12
N GLN A 158 2.08 -20.01 -26.90
CA GLN A 158 0.76 -19.43 -27.14
C GLN A 158 0.85 -18.27 -28.15
N LYS A 159 -0.28 -17.99 -28.84
CA LYS A 159 -0.34 -16.84 -29.75
C LYS A 159 -0.15 -15.53 -28.99
N ILE A 160 0.63 -14.61 -29.55
CA ILE A 160 0.93 -13.32 -28.93
C ILE A 160 -0.33 -12.54 -28.46
N GLY A 161 -1.42 -12.60 -29.23
CA GLY A 161 -2.68 -11.96 -28.86
C GLY A 161 -3.33 -12.57 -27.60
N TYR A 162 -3.10 -13.85 -27.33
CA TYR A 162 -3.52 -14.50 -26.09
C TYR A 162 -2.66 -14.04 -24.92
N LYS A 163 -1.34 -14.08 -25.06
CA LYS A 163 -0.38 -13.61 -24.05
C LYS A 163 -0.65 -12.16 -23.62
N ILE A 164 -0.86 -11.26 -24.60
CA ILE A 164 -1.20 -9.85 -24.33
C ILE A 164 -2.52 -9.74 -23.54
N ARG A 165 -3.54 -10.50 -23.92
CA ARG A 165 -4.84 -10.47 -23.21
C ARG A 165 -4.70 -10.95 -21.77
N GLU A 166 -3.97 -12.04 -21.57
CA GLU A 166 -3.73 -12.60 -20.24
C GLU A 166 -2.96 -11.61 -19.36
N ALA A 167 -1.85 -11.10 -19.85
CA ALA A 167 -1.03 -10.10 -19.14
C ALA A 167 -1.82 -8.83 -18.81
N GLN A 168 -2.71 -8.37 -19.68
CA GLN A 168 -3.49 -7.15 -19.50
C GLN A 168 -4.73 -7.34 -18.63
N GLN A 169 -5.46 -8.46 -18.77
CA GLN A 169 -6.78 -8.66 -18.14
C GLN A 169 -6.71 -9.53 -16.90
N VAL A 170 -5.86 -10.54 -16.88
CA VAL A 170 -5.71 -11.48 -15.76
C VAL A 170 -4.61 -11.00 -14.82
N ASP A 171 -3.37 -10.87 -15.31
CA ASP A 171 -2.22 -10.47 -14.50
C ASP A 171 -2.22 -8.98 -14.17
N ARG A 172 -2.85 -8.16 -15.03
CA ARG A 172 -2.99 -6.70 -14.86
C ARG A 172 -1.67 -6.00 -14.67
N VAL A 173 -0.63 -6.48 -15.36
CA VAL A 173 0.73 -5.94 -15.27
C VAL A 173 0.79 -4.47 -15.73
N PRO A 174 1.66 -3.64 -15.15
CA PRO A 174 1.89 -2.26 -15.61
C PRO A 174 2.38 -2.18 -17.04
N TYR A 175 3.35 -3.01 -17.40
CA TYR A 175 4.00 -3.00 -18.70
C TYR A 175 4.15 -4.39 -19.30
N MET A 176 3.97 -4.46 -20.62
CA MET A 176 4.27 -5.63 -21.44
C MET A 176 5.32 -5.24 -22.46
N LEU A 177 6.38 -6.04 -22.61
CA LEU A 177 7.36 -5.89 -23.67
C LEU A 177 7.08 -6.93 -24.74
N VAL A 178 6.58 -6.49 -25.88
CA VAL A 178 6.26 -7.36 -27.02
C VAL A 178 7.50 -7.39 -27.93
N LEU A 179 8.15 -8.54 -28.03
CA LEU A 179 9.43 -8.69 -28.71
C LEU A 179 9.29 -9.62 -29.94
N GLY A 180 9.26 -9.01 -31.09
CA GLY A 180 9.26 -9.68 -32.39
C GLY A 180 10.62 -9.62 -33.09
N ALA A 181 10.69 -10.14 -34.31
CA ALA A 181 11.89 -10.11 -35.08
C ALA A 181 12.43 -8.71 -35.37
N LYS A 182 11.53 -7.74 -35.54
CA LYS A 182 11.92 -6.33 -35.77
C LYS A 182 12.62 -5.72 -34.57
N GLU A 183 12.11 -5.98 -33.35
CA GLU A 183 12.70 -5.52 -32.10
C GLU A 183 14.08 -6.17 -31.89
N ALA A 184 14.19 -7.48 -32.14
CA ALA A 184 15.44 -8.22 -32.00
C ALA A 184 16.51 -7.74 -32.99
N GLU A 185 16.14 -7.48 -34.26
CA GLU A 185 17.05 -6.99 -35.30
C GLU A 185 17.50 -5.54 -35.02
N ALA A 186 16.61 -4.71 -34.53
CA ALA A 186 16.89 -3.31 -34.23
C ALA A 186 17.54 -3.11 -32.83
N GLY A 187 17.56 -4.12 -31.97
CA GLY A 187 18.08 -4.03 -30.60
C GLY A 187 17.23 -3.17 -29.67
N ASN A 188 15.97 -2.95 -30.01
CA ASN A 188 15.02 -2.13 -29.22
C ASN A 188 13.85 -2.96 -28.69
N ILE A 189 12.96 -2.33 -27.93
CA ILE A 189 11.81 -2.97 -27.33
C ILE A 189 10.50 -2.24 -27.69
N SER A 190 9.43 -2.99 -27.81
CA SER A 190 8.06 -2.48 -27.99
C SER A 190 7.32 -2.56 -26.65
N VAL A 191 7.17 -1.42 -25.97
CA VAL A 191 6.56 -1.29 -24.66
C VAL A 191 5.08 -1.00 -24.80
N ARG A 192 4.24 -1.87 -24.25
CA ARG A 192 2.80 -1.68 -24.19
C ARG A 192 2.35 -1.45 -22.75
N ASP A 193 1.65 -0.37 -22.51
CA ASP A 193 1.09 -0.02 -21.20
C ASP A 193 -0.28 -0.65 -20.95
N ARG A 194 -0.85 -0.38 -19.75
CA ARG A 194 -2.20 -0.85 -19.38
C ARG A 194 -3.33 -0.26 -20.22
N LYS A 195 -3.14 0.91 -20.80
CA LYS A 195 -4.13 1.56 -21.67
C LYS A 195 -4.12 0.94 -23.07
N GLY A 196 -3.10 0.15 -23.36
CA GLY A 196 -2.88 -0.47 -24.66
C GLY A 196 -2.08 0.40 -25.63
N GLU A 197 -1.53 1.50 -25.15
CA GLU A 197 -0.64 2.33 -25.93
C GLU A 197 0.71 1.61 -26.09
N THR A 198 1.25 1.65 -27.31
CA THR A 198 2.51 0.96 -27.62
C THR A 198 3.54 1.97 -28.08
N THR A 199 4.72 1.95 -27.47
CA THR A 199 5.85 2.83 -27.78
C THR A 199 7.11 2.00 -27.98
N THR A 200 7.86 2.25 -29.07
CA THR A 200 9.16 1.63 -29.29
C THR A 200 10.25 2.50 -28.69
N MET A 201 11.15 1.89 -27.92
CA MET A 201 12.26 2.61 -27.27
C MET A 201 13.45 1.68 -27.00
N GLU A 202 14.58 2.30 -26.63
CA GLU A 202 15.77 1.58 -26.18
C GLU A 202 15.52 0.96 -24.79
N LEU A 203 16.09 -0.23 -24.55
CA LEU A 203 15.91 -0.94 -23.28
C LEU A 203 16.41 -0.13 -22.08
N ASP A 204 17.58 0.52 -22.19
CA ASP A 204 18.14 1.31 -21.10
C ASP A 204 17.26 2.52 -20.74
N ALA A 205 16.62 3.14 -21.73
CA ALA A 205 15.66 4.22 -21.51
C ALA A 205 14.41 3.71 -20.76
N PHE A 206 13.92 2.52 -21.08
CA PHE A 206 12.81 1.90 -20.37
C PHE A 206 13.18 1.52 -18.93
N ILE A 207 14.37 0.93 -18.73
CA ILE A 207 14.89 0.61 -17.39
C ILE A 207 14.96 1.88 -16.54
N ALA A 208 15.52 2.96 -17.06
CA ALA A 208 15.58 4.24 -16.37
C ALA A 208 14.19 4.75 -15.99
N LYS A 209 13.22 4.66 -16.89
CA LYS A 209 11.83 5.05 -16.66
C LYS A 209 11.19 4.22 -15.55
N VAL A 210 11.18 2.88 -15.68
CA VAL A 210 10.47 2.01 -14.73
C VAL A 210 11.11 2.04 -13.34
N THR A 211 12.43 2.12 -13.25
CA THR A 211 13.13 2.23 -11.96
C THR A 211 12.88 3.59 -11.28
N ALA A 212 12.74 4.67 -12.07
CA ALA A 212 12.33 5.96 -11.54
C ALA A 212 10.88 5.92 -10.97
N GLU A 213 9.93 5.31 -11.68
CA GLU A 213 8.55 5.10 -11.19
C GLU A 213 8.52 4.30 -9.89
N ILE A 214 9.31 3.22 -9.80
CA ILE A 214 9.42 2.38 -8.60
C ILE A 214 9.99 3.21 -7.43
N ARG A 215 11.09 3.94 -7.66
CA ARG A 215 11.76 4.74 -6.63
C ARG A 215 10.89 5.88 -6.12
N ASN A 216 10.22 6.56 -7.02
CA ASN A 216 9.36 7.71 -6.70
C ASN A 216 7.97 7.28 -6.22
N ARG A 217 7.66 5.98 -6.20
CA ARG A 217 6.34 5.43 -5.85
C ARG A 217 5.22 6.14 -6.62
N SER A 218 5.42 6.33 -7.93
CA SER A 218 4.45 7.00 -8.80
C SER A 218 3.13 6.22 -8.86
N LEU A 219 2.00 6.97 -8.85
CA LEU A 219 0.64 6.43 -8.92
C LEU A 219 0.18 6.28 -10.38
#